data_c9f10bdd58edebe1c9e69f23f11f328f
#
_entry.id   c9f10bdd58edebe1c9e69f23f11f328f
#
_cell.length_a   1.000
_cell.length_b   1.000
_cell.length_c   1.000
_cell.angle_alpha   90.00
_cell.angle_beta   90.00
_cell.angle_gamma   90.00
#
_symmetry.space_group_name_H-M   'P 1'
#
loop_
_entity.id
_entity.type
_entity.pdbx_description
1 polymer ?
#
loop_
_entity_poly.entity_id
_entity_poly.type
_entity_poly.pdbx_seq_one_letter_code
_entity_poly.pdbx_strand_id
1 'polypeptide(L)'
;SLSIDICSAGYLTEENGKYFTWWNEEVHPSQVVRLDQPYRGHRYFHKYSQKQLDALKALLLLLTDKHNIISNVDYLTSDTYFNPSQGLVNSKLHGIFTRDMVNPKSINIFPQKELLDILTSF
;
A
#
# COMPACT_ATOMS: atom_id res chain seq x y z
N SER A 1 -12.67 8.19 11.91
CA SER A 1 -11.76 7.93 10.78
C SER A 1 -12.40 7.03 9.74
N LEU A 2 -11.92 7.13 8.51
CA LEU A 2 -12.37 6.29 7.40
C LEU A 2 -11.27 5.30 7.05
N SER A 3 -11.65 4.07 6.73
CA SER A 3 -10.73 3.02 6.36
C SER A 3 -11.08 2.48 4.97
N ILE A 4 -10.05 2.27 4.14
CA ILE A 4 -10.20 1.72 2.79
C ILE A 4 -9.28 0.50 2.70
N ASP A 5 -9.84 -0.63 2.29
CA ASP A 5 -9.08 -1.83 2.00
C ASP A 5 -8.99 -2.05 0.49
N ILE A 6 -7.77 -2.31 0.02
CA ILE A 6 -7.52 -2.63 -1.39
C ILE A 6 -7.37 -4.14 -1.50
N CYS A 7 -8.28 -4.79 -2.23
CA CYS A 7 -8.26 -6.24 -2.38
C CYS A 7 -7.04 -6.70 -3.18
N SER A 8 -6.26 -7.60 -2.59
CA SER A 8 -5.10 -8.20 -3.23
C SER A 8 -4.77 -9.51 -2.51
N ALA A 9 -4.14 -10.43 -3.23
CA ALA A 9 -3.65 -11.68 -2.62
C ALA A 9 -2.49 -11.43 -1.65
N GLY A 10 -1.89 -10.24 -1.66
CA GLY A 10 -0.79 -9.89 -0.78
C GLY A 10 0.54 -10.46 -1.25
N TYR A 11 1.37 -10.90 -0.31
CA TYR A 11 2.68 -11.45 -0.64
C TYR A 11 2.57 -12.81 -1.34
N LEU A 12 3.54 -13.08 -2.22
CA LEU A 12 3.62 -14.31 -3.00
C LEU A 12 4.93 -15.04 -2.71
N THR A 13 4.90 -16.36 -2.86
CA THR A 13 6.08 -17.21 -2.74
C THR A 13 6.50 -17.66 -4.14
N GLU A 14 7.79 -17.56 -4.46
CA GLU A 14 8.33 -18.08 -5.71
C GLU A 14 8.86 -19.49 -5.52
N GLU A 15 8.49 -20.40 -6.44
CA GLU A 15 9.04 -21.76 -6.54
C GLU A 15 9.24 -22.12 -8.00
N ASN A 16 10.48 -22.41 -8.42
CA ASN A 16 10.83 -22.85 -9.77
C ASN A 16 10.28 -21.93 -10.87
N GLY A 17 10.33 -20.61 -10.65
CA GLY A 17 9.84 -19.62 -11.61
C GLY A 17 8.34 -19.42 -11.60
N LYS A 18 7.64 -20.05 -10.68
CA LYS A 18 6.19 -19.89 -10.49
C LYS A 18 5.90 -19.16 -9.19
N TYR A 19 4.78 -18.45 -9.14
CA TYR A 19 4.41 -17.62 -8.00
C TYR A 19 3.10 -18.12 -7.40
N PHE A 20 3.07 -18.25 -6.07
CA PHE A 20 1.93 -18.83 -5.34
C PHE A 20 1.48 -17.91 -4.22
N THR A 21 0.16 -17.84 -4.02
CA THR A 21 -0.42 -17.17 -2.86
C THR A 21 -0.13 -17.98 -1.60
N TRP A 22 -0.44 -17.41 -0.42
CA TRP A 22 -0.26 -18.12 0.86
C TRP A 22 -1.17 -19.35 0.98
N TRP A 23 -2.22 -19.46 0.15
CA TRP A 23 -3.08 -20.66 0.09
C TRP A 23 -2.76 -21.57 -1.11
N ASN A 24 -1.56 -21.42 -1.68
CA ASN A 24 -1.02 -22.24 -2.76
C ASN A 24 -1.75 -22.13 -4.11
N GLU A 25 -2.37 -21.02 -4.40
CA GLU A 25 -2.93 -20.75 -5.72
C GLU A 25 -1.87 -20.08 -6.59
N GLU A 26 -1.68 -20.59 -7.82
CA GLU A 26 -0.70 -20.03 -8.75
C GLU A 26 -1.18 -18.71 -9.33
N VAL A 27 -0.26 -17.72 -9.38
CA VAL A 27 -0.51 -16.39 -9.96
C VAL A 27 0.30 -16.22 -11.22
N HIS A 28 -0.34 -15.73 -12.29
CA HIS A 28 0.34 -15.48 -13.55
C HIS A 28 1.43 -14.41 -13.38
N PRO A 29 2.63 -14.58 -14.00
CA PRO A 29 3.73 -13.62 -13.83
C PRO A 29 3.39 -12.18 -14.20
N SER A 30 2.45 -11.96 -15.11
CA SER A 30 2.00 -10.60 -15.48
C SER A 30 1.30 -9.86 -14.34
N GLN A 31 0.87 -10.59 -13.30
CA GLN A 31 0.19 -10.02 -12.14
C GLN A 31 1.08 -10.00 -10.89
N VAL A 32 2.38 -10.16 -11.07
CA VAL A 32 3.36 -10.19 -9.98
C VAL A 32 4.20 -8.94 -10.01
N VAL A 33 4.38 -8.31 -8.85
CA VAL A 33 5.35 -7.23 -8.66
C VAL A 33 6.53 -7.80 -7.89
N ARG A 34 7.74 -7.63 -8.44
CA ARG A 34 8.99 -7.91 -7.74
C ARG A 34 9.57 -6.60 -7.24
N LEU A 35 9.77 -6.51 -5.93
CA LEU A 35 10.39 -5.33 -5.33
C LEU A 35 11.91 -5.42 -5.39
N ASP A 36 12.58 -4.29 -5.64
CA ASP A 36 14.05 -4.21 -5.64
C ASP A 36 14.61 -4.51 -4.26
N GLN A 37 13.93 -4.03 -3.21
CA GLN A 37 14.24 -4.34 -1.83
C GLN A 37 13.06 -5.08 -1.20
N PRO A 38 13.30 -6.17 -0.44
CA PRO A 38 12.20 -6.85 0.24
C PRO A 38 11.44 -5.90 1.15
N TYR A 39 10.11 -6.03 1.13
CA TYR A 39 9.25 -5.30 2.04
C TYR A 39 8.73 -6.25 3.10
N ARG A 40 9.15 -6.02 4.35
CA ARG A 40 8.77 -6.82 5.53
C ARG A 40 8.98 -8.32 5.31
N GLY A 41 10.13 -8.67 4.72
CA GLY A 41 10.52 -10.05 4.47
C GLY A 41 10.01 -10.67 3.19
N HIS A 42 9.28 -9.92 2.37
CA HIS A 42 8.70 -10.42 1.11
C HIS A 42 9.11 -9.56 -0.06
N ARG A 43 9.45 -10.20 -1.18
CA ARG A 43 9.88 -9.51 -2.39
C ARG A 43 8.82 -9.54 -3.49
N TYR A 44 7.94 -10.54 -3.49
CA TYR A 44 6.93 -10.72 -4.53
C TYR A 44 5.55 -10.46 -3.97
N PHE A 45 4.75 -9.68 -4.70
CA PHE A 45 3.41 -9.32 -4.29
C PHE A 45 2.44 -9.41 -5.47
N HIS A 46 1.19 -9.70 -5.18
CA HIS A 46 0.13 -9.64 -6.17
C HIS A 46 -0.11 -8.17 -6.55
N LYS A 47 -0.02 -7.89 -7.85
CA LYS A 47 -0.11 -6.51 -8.37
C LYS A 47 -1.50 -5.94 -8.19
N TYR A 48 -1.58 -4.68 -7.77
CA TYR A 48 -2.83 -3.94 -7.85
C TYR A 48 -3.14 -3.63 -9.31
N SER A 49 -4.39 -3.83 -9.74
CA SER A 49 -4.80 -3.52 -11.09
C SER A 49 -4.91 -2.01 -11.31
N GLN A 50 -4.82 -1.59 -12.57
CA GLN A 50 -5.00 -0.18 -12.91
C GLN A 50 -6.41 0.30 -12.52
N LYS A 51 -7.42 -0.56 -12.69
CA LYS A 51 -8.80 -0.22 -12.29
C LYS A 51 -8.92 -0.01 -10.78
N GLN A 52 -8.25 -0.84 -9.97
CA GLN A 52 -8.23 -0.65 -8.52
C GLN A 52 -7.57 0.68 -8.14
N LEU A 53 -6.45 1.00 -8.76
CA LEU A 53 -5.72 2.23 -8.48
C LEU A 53 -6.49 3.47 -8.93
N ASP A 54 -7.13 3.41 -10.10
CA ASP A 54 -7.98 4.50 -10.58
C ASP A 54 -9.18 4.73 -9.66
N ALA A 55 -9.81 3.66 -9.21
CA ALA A 55 -10.92 3.74 -8.27
C ALA A 55 -10.48 4.31 -6.92
N LEU A 56 -9.31 3.90 -6.43
CA LEU A 56 -8.74 4.43 -5.19
C LEU A 56 -8.50 5.94 -5.31
N LYS A 57 -7.89 6.38 -6.39
CA LYS A 57 -7.62 7.80 -6.62
C LYS A 57 -8.91 8.61 -6.65
N ALA A 58 -9.91 8.13 -7.37
CA ALA A 58 -11.22 8.81 -7.45
C ALA A 58 -11.87 8.89 -6.06
N LEU A 59 -11.82 7.81 -5.29
CA LEU A 59 -12.39 7.78 -3.94
C LEU A 59 -11.64 8.73 -3.00
N LEU A 60 -10.32 8.76 -3.04
CA LEU A 60 -9.52 9.67 -2.21
C LEU A 60 -9.80 11.14 -2.56
N LEU A 61 -9.94 11.47 -3.84
CA LEU A 61 -10.32 12.83 -4.26
C LEU A 61 -11.68 13.22 -3.69
N LEU A 62 -12.66 12.32 -3.77
CA LEU A 62 -14.00 12.57 -3.25
C LEU A 62 -13.98 12.75 -1.73
N LEU A 63 -13.28 11.90 -1.00
CA LEU A 63 -13.23 11.93 0.46
C LEU A 63 -12.47 13.14 0.99
N THR A 64 -11.36 13.53 0.34
CA THR A 64 -10.61 14.71 0.76
C THR A 64 -11.41 15.99 0.54
N ASP A 65 -12.18 16.08 -0.54
CA ASP A 65 -13.05 17.22 -0.81
C ASP A 65 -14.23 17.26 0.16
N LYS A 66 -14.94 16.14 0.32
CA LYS A 66 -16.16 16.07 1.11
C LYS A 66 -15.95 16.20 2.61
N HIS A 67 -14.85 15.71 3.13
CA HIS A 67 -14.57 15.66 4.57
C HIS A 67 -13.45 16.59 5.02
N ASN A 68 -12.95 17.45 4.15
CA ASN A 68 -11.86 18.40 4.44
C ASN A 68 -10.64 17.69 5.04
N ILE A 69 -10.30 16.51 4.53
CA ILE A 69 -9.14 15.77 4.97
C ILE A 69 -7.89 16.50 4.48
N ILE A 70 -6.97 16.78 5.39
CA ILE A 70 -5.71 17.44 5.06
C ILE A 70 -4.86 16.50 4.22
N SER A 71 -4.42 16.96 3.06
CA SER A 71 -3.49 16.25 2.20
C SER A 71 -2.10 16.91 2.23
N ASN A 72 -1.10 16.25 1.67
CA ASN A 72 0.27 16.78 1.54
C ASN A 72 0.87 17.27 2.86
N VAL A 73 0.68 16.52 3.92
CA VAL A 73 1.34 16.82 5.20
C VAL A 73 2.84 16.53 5.05
N ASP A 74 3.69 17.45 5.49
CA ASP A 74 5.14 17.39 5.24
C ASP A 74 5.81 16.08 5.62
N TYR A 75 5.32 15.41 6.66
CA TYR A 75 5.89 14.13 7.09
C TYR A 75 5.40 12.92 6.29
N LEU A 76 4.42 13.09 5.40
CA LEU A 76 3.89 12.00 4.57
C LEU A 76 4.64 11.96 3.24
N THR A 77 5.72 11.22 3.21
CA THR A 77 6.53 10.98 2.02
C THR A 77 6.42 9.51 1.60
N SER A 78 6.95 9.17 0.42
CA SER A 78 6.97 7.78 -0.03
C SER A 78 7.65 6.84 0.97
N ASP A 79 8.66 7.32 1.69
CA ASP A 79 9.36 6.52 2.70
C ASP A 79 8.51 6.30 3.94
N THR A 80 7.73 7.32 4.36
CA THR A 80 6.94 7.24 5.60
C THR A 80 5.67 6.43 5.46
N TYR A 81 5.08 6.34 4.26
CA TYR A 81 3.84 5.57 4.06
C TYR A 81 3.98 4.10 4.39
N PHE A 82 5.18 3.55 4.31
CA PHE A 82 5.41 2.12 4.54
C PHE A 82 6.39 1.82 5.66
N ASN A 83 6.95 2.84 6.30
CA ASN A 83 7.92 2.68 7.37
C ASN A 83 7.37 3.29 8.67
N PRO A 84 7.06 2.47 9.69
CA PRO A 84 6.60 2.99 10.97
C PRO A 84 7.63 3.89 11.62
N SER A 85 7.15 4.96 12.22
CA SER A 85 7.96 5.87 13.02
C SER A 85 7.33 6.03 14.39
N GLN A 86 8.13 6.00 15.44
CA GLN A 86 7.64 6.18 16.80
C GLN A 86 6.95 7.55 16.96
N GLY A 87 7.48 8.58 16.31
CA GLY A 87 6.86 9.89 16.31
C GLY A 87 5.49 9.89 15.64
N LEU A 88 5.33 9.16 14.52
CA LEU A 88 4.05 9.04 13.84
C LEU A 88 3.06 8.21 14.65
N VAL A 89 3.51 7.12 15.28
CA VAL A 89 2.65 6.28 16.12
C VAL A 89 2.10 7.05 17.31
N ASN A 90 2.89 7.91 17.92
CA ASN A 90 2.52 8.66 19.12
C ASN A 90 1.81 9.98 18.82
N SER A 91 1.80 10.45 17.58
CA SER A 91 1.15 11.69 17.20
C SER A 91 -0.30 11.46 16.79
N LYS A 92 -1.09 12.54 16.78
CA LYS A 92 -2.41 12.50 16.14
C LYS A 92 -2.20 12.58 14.65
N LEU A 93 -2.43 11.46 13.94
CA LEU A 93 -2.31 11.42 12.50
C LEU A 93 -3.54 12.07 11.84
N HIS A 94 -3.27 13.03 10.96
CA HIS A 94 -4.28 13.67 10.13
C HIS A 94 -3.93 13.45 8.67
N GLY A 95 -4.95 13.34 7.82
CA GLY A 95 -4.78 13.17 6.39
C GLY A 95 -4.80 11.70 5.98
N ILE A 96 -4.06 11.39 4.94
CA ILE A 96 -4.05 10.04 4.34
C ILE A 96 -2.82 9.29 4.84
N PHE A 97 -3.05 8.11 5.41
CA PHE A 97 -1.95 7.26 5.88
C PHE A 97 -2.32 5.78 5.73
N THR A 98 -1.33 4.91 5.78
CA THR A 98 -1.52 3.47 5.70
C THR A 98 -1.43 2.83 7.08
N ARG A 99 -2.05 1.65 7.24
CA ARG A 99 -1.92 0.89 8.49
C ARG A 99 -0.47 0.51 8.76
N ASP A 100 0.29 0.27 7.70
CA ASP A 100 1.69 -0.12 7.81
C ASP A 100 2.57 0.99 8.41
N MET A 101 2.16 2.26 8.33
CA MET A 101 2.85 3.37 8.97
C MET A 101 2.82 3.30 10.50
N VAL A 102 1.76 2.72 11.06
CA VAL A 102 1.53 2.71 12.50
C VAL A 102 1.67 1.31 13.11
N ASN A 103 1.70 0.27 12.29
CA ASN A 103 1.85 -1.11 12.76
C ASN A 103 3.01 -1.79 12.03
N PRO A 104 4.15 -2.04 12.71
CA PRO A 104 5.31 -2.64 12.06
C PRO A 104 5.11 -4.11 11.67
N LYS A 105 4.06 -4.76 12.15
CA LYS A 105 3.74 -6.16 11.82
C LYS A 105 2.72 -6.30 10.70
N SER A 106 2.12 -5.21 10.24
CA SER A 106 1.12 -5.25 9.19
C SER A 106 1.75 -5.47 7.82
N ILE A 107 1.12 -6.32 7.00
CA ILE A 107 1.48 -6.52 5.58
C ILE A 107 0.18 -6.46 4.76
N ASN A 108 -0.69 -5.50 5.05
CA ASN A 108 -1.97 -5.36 4.35
C ASN A 108 -1.85 -4.60 3.04
N ILE A 109 -0.74 -3.92 2.84
CA ILE A 109 -0.47 -3.10 1.67
C ILE A 109 1.02 -3.22 1.35
N PHE A 110 1.42 -2.97 0.11
CA PHE A 110 2.84 -2.98 -0.25
C PHE A 110 3.17 -1.79 -1.15
N PRO A 111 4.45 -1.38 -1.22
CA PRO A 111 4.86 -0.16 -1.92
C PRO A 111 4.96 -0.35 -3.45
N GLN A 112 3.86 -0.68 -4.12
CA GLN A 112 3.83 -0.63 -5.57
C GLN A 112 3.99 0.83 -6.01
N LYS A 113 4.85 1.07 -7.02
CA LYS A 113 5.20 2.42 -7.45
C LYS A 113 3.96 3.26 -7.79
N GLU A 114 3.02 2.69 -8.51
CA GLU A 114 1.80 3.38 -8.93
C GLU A 114 0.93 3.78 -7.72
N LEU A 115 0.91 2.94 -6.68
CA LEU A 115 0.22 3.28 -5.44
C LEU A 115 0.91 4.42 -4.72
N LEU A 116 2.24 4.39 -4.62
CA LEU A 116 3.02 5.47 -4.02
C LEU A 116 2.80 6.79 -4.76
N ASP A 117 2.75 6.75 -6.08
CA ASP A 117 2.50 7.95 -6.90
C ASP A 117 1.14 8.57 -6.58
N ILE A 118 0.12 7.74 -6.35
CA ILE A 118 -1.22 8.22 -5.96
C ILE A 118 -1.17 8.83 -4.56
N LEU A 119 -0.60 8.14 -3.59
CA LEU A 119 -0.57 8.61 -2.19
C LEU A 119 0.22 9.90 -2.04
N THR A 120 1.32 10.05 -2.77
CA THR A 120 2.15 11.26 -2.70
C THR A 120 1.62 12.42 -3.53
N SER A 121 0.61 12.19 -4.38
CA SER A 121 -0.03 13.26 -5.17
C SER A 121 -1.06 14.08 -4.39
N PHE A 122 -1.42 13.65 -3.20
CA PHE A 122 -2.41 14.34 -2.33
C PHE A 122 -1.81 15.31 -1.35
#